data_b100d83523ef58f6b57887f29f74620f
#
_entry.id   b100d83523ef58f6b57887f29f74620f
#
_cell.length_a   1.000
_cell.length_b   1.000
_cell.length_c   1.000
_cell.angle_alpha   90.00
_cell.angle_beta   90.00
_cell.angle_gamma   90.00
#
_symmetry.space_group_name_H-M   'P 1'
#
loop_
_entity.id
_entity.type
_entity.pdbx_description
1 polymer ?
#
loop_
_entity_poly.entity_id
_entity_poly.type
_entity_poly.pdbx_seq_one_letter_code
_entity_poly.pdbx_strand_id
1 'polypeptide(L)'
;MAQFKDRLPAGARAFESRVLVQWADVDIAGIMYFAAYQRAAERAEMEFFAEIGFPYNRVFSDYDIWLPRVHVEADYHKPALMGDWLRLRTHLTHVGASSIKWETVVFNERTNQAGAVIRLTVACMDRRSLKSRPLPNEIRSALVACLGEAA
;
A
#
# COMPACT_ATOMS: atom_id res chain seq x y z
N MET A 1 3.57 -23.07 -11.34
CA MET A 1 3.96 -21.71 -10.95
C MET A 1 2.94 -20.77 -11.55
N ALA A 2 2.03 -20.25 -10.73
CA ALA A 2 1.12 -19.22 -11.20
C ALA A 2 1.97 -17.99 -11.53
N GLN A 3 2.04 -17.64 -12.81
CA GLN A 3 2.54 -16.35 -13.24
C GLN A 3 1.72 -15.30 -12.47
N PHE A 4 2.38 -14.47 -11.68
CA PHE A 4 1.79 -13.26 -11.15
C PHE A 4 1.27 -12.48 -12.35
N LYS A 5 -0.01 -12.62 -12.62
CA LYS A 5 -0.66 -11.85 -13.67
C LYS A 5 -0.64 -10.41 -13.20
N ASP A 6 0.16 -9.63 -13.85
CA ASP A 6 0.25 -8.17 -13.77
C ASP A 6 -1.05 -7.52 -14.28
N ARG A 7 -2.19 -8.00 -13.76
CA ARG A 7 -3.52 -7.59 -14.19
C ARG A 7 -4.15 -6.74 -13.11
N LEU A 8 -3.87 -5.45 -13.24
CA LEU A 8 -4.77 -4.48 -12.62
C LEU A 8 -6.18 -4.68 -13.20
N PRO A 9 -7.23 -4.48 -12.37
CA PRO A 9 -8.58 -4.35 -12.88
C PRO A 9 -8.62 -3.31 -14.01
N ALA A 10 -9.45 -3.51 -15.02
CA ALA A 10 -9.59 -2.57 -16.12
C ALA A 10 -9.91 -1.17 -15.58
N GLY A 11 -9.16 -0.16 -16.02
CA GLY A 11 -9.34 1.21 -15.56
C GLY A 11 -8.76 1.53 -14.17
N ALA A 12 -8.24 0.54 -13.43
CA ALA A 12 -7.62 0.81 -12.12
C ALA A 12 -6.33 1.62 -12.29
N ARG A 13 -6.19 2.65 -11.46
CA ARG A 13 -4.97 3.44 -11.39
C ARG A 13 -3.97 2.77 -10.47
N ALA A 14 -2.80 2.42 -11.01
CA ALA A 14 -1.66 1.97 -10.22
C ALA A 14 -0.72 3.13 -9.95
N PHE A 15 -0.14 3.09 -8.75
CA PHE A 15 0.90 4.02 -8.31
C PHE A 15 2.20 3.25 -8.17
N GLU A 16 3.27 3.83 -8.66
CA GLU A 16 4.58 3.23 -8.56
C GLU A 16 5.48 4.06 -7.67
N SER A 17 6.14 3.39 -6.74
CA SER A 17 7.23 3.97 -5.95
C SER A 17 8.44 3.05 -5.99
N ARG A 18 9.58 3.55 -5.53
CA ARG A 18 10.85 2.85 -5.61
C ARG A 18 11.60 2.97 -4.29
N VAL A 19 12.09 1.86 -3.77
CA VAL A 19 12.87 1.83 -2.53
C VAL A 19 14.16 1.04 -2.70
N LEU A 20 15.22 1.49 -2.03
CA LEU A 20 16.46 0.76 -1.90
C LEU A 20 16.39 -0.09 -0.63
N VAL A 21 16.75 -1.37 -0.74
CA VAL A 21 16.93 -2.23 0.43
C VAL A 21 18.21 -1.82 1.15
N GLN A 22 18.06 -1.21 2.30
CA GLN A 22 19.15 -0.70 3.12
C GLN A 22 19.62 -1.73 4.14
N TRP A 23 20.73 -1.47 4.79
CA TRP A 23 21.26 -2.33 5.86
C TRP A 23 20.22 -2.52 6.99
N ALA A 24 19.50 -1.47 7.37
CA ALA A 24 18.45 -1.56 8.39
C ALA A 24 17.24 -2.44 8.00
N ASP A 25 17.13 -2.82 6.73
CA ASP A 25 16.02 -3.60 6.19
C ASP A 25 16.30 -5.11 6.14
N VAL A 26 17.55 -5.53 6.40
CA VAL A 26 17.94 -6.94 6.32
C VAL A 26 18.16 -7.54 7.71
N ASP A 27 17.91 -8.84 7.81
CA ASP A 27 18.16 -9.63 9.01
C ASP A 27 19.54 -10.33 8.96
N ILE A 28 19.82 -11.20 9.92
CA ILE A 28 21.07 -11.94 10.00
C ILE A 28 21.31 -12.87 8.81
N ALA A 29 20.24 -13.26 8.10
CA ALA A 29 20.35 -14.05 6.87
C ALA A 29 20.76 -13.20 5.65
N GLY A 30 20.85 -11.89 5.79
CA GLY A 30 21.22 -10.97 4.71
C GLY A 30 20.11 -10.70 3.72
N ILE A 31 18.88 -11.08 4.05
CA ILE A 31 17.69 -10.84 3.24
C ILE A 31 16.77 -9.83 3.92
N MET A 32 15.98 -9.13 3.13
CA MET A 32 14.99 -8.20 3.63
C MET A 32 13.98 -8.91 4.54
N TYR A 33 13.88 -8.48 5.81
CA TYR A 33 12.98 -9.12 6.76
C TYR A 33 11.53 -8.66 6.60
N PHE A 34 10.59 -9.48 7.06
CA PHE A 34 9.16 -9.31 6.76
C PHE A 34 8.59 -7.92 7.10
N ALA A 35 8.99 -7.31 8.22
CA ALA A 35 8.48 -6.00 8.61
C ALA A 35 9.00 -4.85 7.73
N ALA A 36 10.16 -5.01 7.09
CA ALA A 36 10.70 -4.02 6.17
C ALA A 36 9.84 -3.90 4.90
N TYR A 37 9.24 -5.00 4.43
CA TYR A 37 8.27 -4.96 3.34
C TYR A 37 7.01 -4.16 3.70
N GLN A 38 6.54 -4.27 4.94
CA GLN A 38 5.38 -3.52 5.42
C GLN A 38 5.67 -2.02 5.51
N ARG A 39 6.89 -1.63 5.95
CA ARG A 39 7.31 -0.22 5.91
C ARG A 39 7.42 0.32 4.49
N ALA A 40 7.89 -0.49 3.56
CA ALA A 40 7.93 -0.11 2.15
C ALA A 40 6.52 0.11 1.58
N ALA A 41 5.56 -0.77 1.92
CA ALA A 41 4.16 -0.64 1.54
C ALA A 41 3.50 0.61 2.18
N GLU A 42 3.81 0.90 3.45
CA GLU A 42 3.35 2.12 4.13
C GLU A 42 3.86 3.38 3.42
N ARG A 43 5.12 3.40 3.03
CA ARG A 43 5.67 4.51 2.26
C ARG A 43 4.96 4.69 0.92
N ALA A 44 4.71 3.60 0.19
CA ALA A 44 3.98 3.64 -1.07
C ALA A 44 2.56 4.18 -0.88
N GLU A 45 1.89 3.82 0.21
CA GLU A 45 0.59 4.35 0.58
C GLU A 45 0.62 5.86 0.86
N MET A 46 1.63 6.33 1.60
CA MET A 46 1.80 7.78 1.85
C MET A 46 2.03 8.56 0.56
N GLU A 47 2.86 8.06 -0.33
CA GLU A 47 3.13 8.67 -1.63
C GLU A 47 1.86 8.68 -2.50
N PHE A 48 1.09 7.58 -2.49
CA PHE A 48 -0.21 7.49 -3.14
C PHE A 48 -1.19 8.58 -2.67
N PHE A 49 -1.36 8.73 -1.36
CA PHE A 49 -2.25 9.74 -0.81
C PHE A 49 -1.80 11.17 -1.15
N ALA A 50 -0.51 11.42 -1.14
CA ALA A 50 0.03 12.71 -1.56
C ALA A 50 -0.26 13.00 -3.03
N GLU A 51 -0.13 12.00 -3.90
CA GLU A 51 -0.35 12.13 -5.35
C GLU A 51 -1.82 12.41 -5.71
N ILE A 52 -2.77 11.86 -4.94
CA ILE A 52 -4.19 12.15 -5.13
C ILE A 52 -4.64 13.46 -4.43
N GLY A 53 -3.72 14.23 -3.84
CA GLY A 53 -3.98 15.51 -3.24
C GLY A 53 -4.31 15.50 -1.75
N PHE A 54 -4.17 14.36 -1.07
CA PHE A 54 -4.49 14.18 0.34
C PHE A 54 -3.29 13.65 1.14
N PRO A 55 -2.17 14.40 1.27
CA PRO A 55 -1.02 13.94 2.04
C PRO A 55 -1.41 13.68 3.51
N TYR A 56 -0.90 12.62 4.11
CA TYR A 56 -1.33 12.12 5.41
C TYR A 56 -1.26 13.14 6.54
N ASN A 57 -0.24 13.99 6.56
CA ASN A 57 -0.13 15.04 7.56
C ASN A 57 -1.36 15.98 7.53
N ARG A 58 -1.92 16.27 6.35
CA ARG A 58 -3.13 17.06 6.19
C ARG A 58 -4.40 16.26 6.43
N VAL A 59 -4.46 15.01 5.96
CA VAL A 59 -5.62 14.13 6.20
C VAL A 59 -5.92 14.03 7.68
N PHE A 60 -4.92 13.79 8.51
CA PHE A 60 -5.11 13.61 9.94
C PHE A 60 -5.41 14.92 10.68
N SER A 61 -4.87 16.05 10.22
CA SER A 61 -5.14 17.37 10.83
C SER A 61 -6.47 17.97 10.40
N ASP A 62 -6.76 17.91 9.09
CA ASP A 62 -7.86 18.67 8.50
C ASP A 62 -9.22 17.98 8.69
N TYR A 63 -9.22 16.63 8.79
CA TYR A 63 -10.44 15.82 8.85
C TYR A 63 -10.70 15.18 10.22
N ASP A 64 -9.79 15.33 11.17
CA ASP A 64 -9.89 14.80 12.54
C ASP A 64 -10.18 13.29 12.57
N ILE A 65 -9.49 12.54 11.72
CA ILE A 65 -9.60 11.09 11.57
C ILE A 65 -8.27 10.38 11.79
N TRP A 66 -8.37 9.07 12.07
CA TRP A 66 -7.26 8.12 11.97
C TRP A 66 -7.59 7.05 10.93
N LEU A 67 -6.55 6.48 10.33
CA LEU A 67 -6.64 5.35 9.40
C LEU A 67 -5.81 4.16 9.93
N PRO A 68 -6.24 3.53 11.04
CA PRO A 68 -5.52 2.37 11.58
C PRO A 68 -5.60 1.18 10.62
N ARG A 69 -4.51 0.39 10.60
CA ARG A 69 -4.47 -0.90 9.93
C ARG A 69 -5.26 -1.91 10.75
N VAL A 70 -6.27 -2.52 10.14
CA VAL A 70 -7.11 -3.52 10.78
C VAL A 70 -6.86 -4.92 10.26
N HIS A 71 -6.21 -5.04 9.09
CA HIS A 71 -5.80 -6.31 8.51
C HIS A 71 -4.54 -6.13 7.66
N VAL A 72 -3.62 -7.08 7.78
CA VAL A 72 -2.40 -7.16 6.96
C VAL A 72 -2.25 -8.61 6.53
N GLU A 73 -2.05 -8.81 5.22
CA GLU A 73 -1.71 -10.08 4.62
C GLU A 73 -0.50 -9.90 3.73
N ALA A 74 0.44 -10.82 3.79
CA ALA A 74 1.64 -10.75 2.95
C ALA A 74 2.05 -12.13 2.47
N ASP A 75 2.32 -12.23 1.18
CA ASP A 75 2.89 -13.41 0.54
C ASP A 75 4.31 -13.08 0.09
N TYR A 76 5.28 -13.88 0.53
CA TYR A 76 6.69 -13.72 0.18
C TYR A 76 7.13 -14.84 -0.77
N HIS A 77 7.60 -14.47 -1.95
CA HIS A 77 7.92 -15.43 -3.03
C HIS A 77 9.40 -15.51 -3.33
N LYS A 78 10.10 -14.39 -3.28
CA LYS A 78 11.53 -14.26 -3.59
C LYS A 78 12.19 -13.28 -2.64
N PRO A 79 13.37 -13.62 -2.08
CA PRO A 79 14.08 -12.71 -1.19
C PRO A 79 14.63 -11.50 -1.95
N ALA A 80 14.66 -10.36 -1.27
CA ALA A 80 15.43 -9.20 -1.66
C ALA A 80 16.68 -9.10 -0.79
N LEU A 81 17.78 -8.65 -1.39
CA LEU A 81 19.07 -8.51 -0.73
C LEU A 81 19.38 -7.04 -0.48
N MET A 82 20.27 -6.77 0.47
CA MET A 82 20.80 -5.44 0.67
C MET A 82 21.38 -4.88 -0.65
N GLY A 83 21.03 -3.65 -0.97
CA GLY A 83 21.44 -3.00 -2.21
C GLY A 83 20.52 -3.23 -3.40
N ASP A 84 19.52 -4.14 -3.29
CA ASP A 84 18.51 -4.29 -4.32
C ASP A 84 17.61 -3.06 -4.38
N TRP A 85 17.25 -2.66 -5.58
CA TRP A 85 16.19 -1.70 -5.82
C TRP A 85 14.87 -2.44 -6.03
N LEU A 86 13.85 -2.00 -5.31
CA LEU A 86 12.50 -2.55 -5.39
C LEU A 86 11.56 -1.50 -5.99
N ARG A 87 10.77 -1.91 -6.96
CA ARG A 87 9.65 -1.14 -7.48
C ARG A 87 8.37 -1.67 -6.86
N LEU A 88 7.63 -0.78 -6.21
CA LEU A 88 6.34 -1.09 -5.59
C LEU A 88 5.23 -0.58 -6.48
N ARG A 89 4.31 -1.45 -6.85
CA ARG A 89 3.09 -1.09 -7.56
C ARG A 89 1.91 -1.25 -6.63
N THR A 90 1.31 -0.13 -6.26
CA THR A 90 0.18 -0.06 -5.32
C THR A 90 -1.10 0.32 -6.05
N HIS A 91 -2.17 -0.38 -5.78
CA HIS A 91 -3.50 -0.04 -6.29
C HIS A 91 -4.57 -0.33 -5.24
N LEU A 92 -5.70 0.35 -5.39
CA LEU A 92 -6.88 0.11 -4.55
C LEU A 92 -7.63 -1.11 -5.05
N THR A 93 -8.04 -1.97 -4.10
CA THR A 93 -8.90 -3.12 -4.39
C THR A 93 -10.32 -2.91 -3.90
N HIS A 94 -10.53 -2.00 -2.95
CA HIS A 94 -11.85 -1.68 -2.43
C HIS A 94 -11.85 -0.32 -1.72
N VAL A 95 -12.94 0.43 -1.89
CA VAL A 95 -13.25 1.64 -1.12
C VAL A 95 -14.67 1.54 -0.59
N GLY A 96 -14.80 1.25 0.70
CA GLY A 96 -16.07 1.17 1.41
C GLY A 96 -16.55 2.52 1.93
N ALA A 97 -17.54 2.52 2.80
CA ALA A 97 -18.00 3.71 3.50
C ALA A 97 -16.95 4.18 4.52
N SER A 98 -16.34 3.26 5.27
CA SER A 98 -15.38 3.52 6.34
C SER A 98 -14.11 2.65 6.28
N SER A 99 -13.82 2.06 5.13
CA SER A 99 -12.65 1.20 4.94
C SER A 99 -12.06 1.33 3.56
N ILE A 100 -10.76 1.07 3.47
CA ILE A 100 -9.99 1.09 2.22
C ILE A 100 -9.15 -0.17 2.20
N LYS A 101 -9.08 -0.83 1.03
CA LYS A 101 -8.18 -1.96 0.80
C LYS A 101 -7.27 -1.69 -0.37
N TRP A 102 -6.02 -2.06 -0.21
CA TRP A 102 -5.00 -1.99 -1.26
C TRP A 102 -4.22 -3.28 -1.40
N GLU A 103 -3.64 -3.39 -2.56
CA GLU A 103 -2.61 -4.38 -2.84
C GLU A 103 -1.36 -3.68 -3.34
N THR A 104 -0.22 -4.06 -2.77
CA THR A 104 1.10 -3.62 -3.22
C THR A 104 1.90 -4.82 -3.69
N VAL A 105 2.27 -4.84 -4.95
CA VAL A 105 3.17 -5.84 -5.52
C VAL A 105 4.59 -5.28 -5.50
N VAL A 106 5.51 -6.03 -4.94
CA VAL A 106 6.93 -5.65 -4.80
C VAL A 106 7.75 -6.40 -5.84
N PHE A 107 8.30 -5.67 -6.81
CA PHE A 107 9.19 -6.20 -7.85
C PHE A 107 10.64 -5.90 -7.50
N ASN A 108 11.50 -6.91 -7.61
CA ASN A 108 12.94 -6.72 -7.51
C ASN A 108 13.49 -6.38 -8.89
N GLU A 109 14.10 -5.21 -9.05
CA GLU A 109 14.63 -4.73 -10.34
C GLU A 109 15.82 -5.56 -10.82
N ARG A 110 16.64 -6.09 -9.90
CA ARG A 110 17.78 -6.94 -10.26
C ARG A 110 17.35 -8.25 -10.91
N THR A 111 16.27 -8.86 -10.43
CA THR A 111 15.77 -10.16 -10.93
C THR A 111 14.62 -10.02 -11.89
N ASN A 112 14.03 -8.83 -11.99
CA ASN A 112 12.80 -8.52 -12.73
C ASN A 112 11.63 -9.47 -12.36
N GLN A 113 11.52 -9.83 -11.08
CA GLN A 113 10.50 -10.74 -10.57
C GLN A 113 9.75 -10.11 -9.39
N ALA A 114 8.47 -10.47 -9.26
CA ALA A 114 7.71 -10.16 -8.06
C ALA A 114 8.26 -10.96 -6.87
N GLY A 115 8.69 -10.26 -5.84
CA GLY A 115 9.25 -10.84 -4.62
C GLY A 115 8.23 -10.98 -3.50
N ALA A 116 7.25 -10.08 -3.43
CA ALA A 116 6.21 -10.12 -2.41
C ALA A 116 4.92 -9.45 -2.89
N VAL A 117 3.81 -9.80 -2.25
CA VAL A 117 2.52 -9.12 -2.38
C VAL A 117 2.02 -8.81 -0.97
N ILE A 118 1.63 -7.57 -0.75
CA ILE A 118 1.14 -7.09 0.54
C ILE A 118 -0.25 -6.53 0.35
N ARG A 119 -1.19 -7.01 1.15
CA ARG A 119 -2.58 -6.54 1.17
C ARG A 119 -2.87 -5.91 2.51
N LEU A 120 -3.40 -4.71 2.47
CA LEU A 120 -3.72 -3.92 3.65
C LEU A 120 -5.20 -3.55 3.65
N THR A 121 -5.80 -3.58 4.84
CA THR A 121 -7.09 -2.94 5.09
C THR A 121 -6.93 -1.91 6.18
N VAL A 122 -7.35 -0.69 5.91
CA VAL A 122 -7.44 0.38 6.92
C VAL A 122 -8.91 0.71 7.17
N ALA A 123 -9.21 1.09 8.39
CA ALA A 123 -10.53 1.60 8.77
C ALA A 123 -10.43 3.11 9.02
N CYS A 124 -11.50 3.84 8.72
CA CYS A 124 -11.63 5.22 9.12
C CYS A 124 -12.28 5.30 10.50
N MET A 125 -11.63 6.02 11.41
CA MET A 125 -12.15 6.23 12.75
C MET A 125 -12.07 7.70 13.14
N ASP A 126 -12.98 8.09 14.03
CA ASP A 126 -12.94 9.38 14.68
C ASP A 126 -11.74 9.46 15.63
N ARG A 127 -11.01 10.56 15.56
CA ARG A 127 -9.74 10.73 16.28
C ARG A 127 -9.91 10.77 17.80
N ARG A 128 -11.05 11.26 18.29
CA ARG A 128 -11.31 11.43 19.73
C ARG A 128 -11.99 10.22 20.34
N SER A 129 -13.08 9.78 19.70
CA SER A 129 -13.88 8.67 20.24
C SER A 129 -13.29 7.29 19.91
N LEU A 130 -12.37 7.21 18.95
CA LEU A 130 -11.78 5.98 18.41
C LEU A 130 -12.84 5.00 17.85
N LYS A 131 -14.00 5.53 17.48
CA LYS A 131 -15.07 4.75 16.86
C LYS A 131 -15.00 4.87 15.33
N SER A 132 -15.47 3.83 14.63
CA SER A 132 -15.60 3.87 13.19
C SER A 132 -16.47 5.05 12.73
N ARG A 133 -16.06 5.72 11.69
CA ARG A 133 -16.82 6.77 11.02
C ARG A 133 -16.62 6.69 9.50
N PRO A 134 -17.57 7.22 8.72
CA PRO A 134 -17.40 7.28 7.27
C PRO A 134 -16.17 8.08 6.87
N LEU A 135 -15.54 7.65 5.77
CA LEU A 135 -14.49 8.45 5.11
C LEU A 135 -15.06 9.83 4.74
N PRO A 136 -14.28 10.91 4.88
CA PRO A 136 -14.66 12.22 4.35
C PRO A 136 -15.00 12.11 2.86
N ASN A 137 -16.07 12.74 2.43
CA ASN A 137 -16.61 12.60 1.07
C ASN A 137 -15.56 12.92 -0.01
N GLU A 138 -14.76 13.96 0.19
CA GLU A 138 -13.72 14.40 -0.76
C GLU A 138 -12.65 13.32 -0.92
N ILE A 139 -12.17 12.75 0.19
CA ILE A 139 -11.18 11.68 0.19
C ILE A 139 -11.78 10.44 -0.46
N ARG A 140 -13.00 10.05 -0.05
CA ARG A 140 -13.67 8.88 -0.62
C ARG A 140 -13.85 9.01 -2.13
N SER A 141 -14.29 10.17 -2.62
CA SER A 141 -14.47 10.42 -4.05
C SER A 141 -13.16 10.32 -4.83
N ALA A 142 -12.06 10.87 -4.30
CA ALA A 142 -10.75 10.76 -4.92
C ALA A 142 -10.24 9.31 -4.97
N LEU A 143 -10.48 8.53 -3.90
CA LEU A 143 -10.11 7.12 -3.86
C LEU A 143 -10.95 6.29 -4.84
N VAL A 144 -12.27 6.52 -4.90
CA VAL A 144 -13.16 5.81 -5.83
C VAL A 144 -12.76 6.09 -7.29
N ALA A 145 -12.32 7.29 -7.61
CA ALA A 145 -11.82 7.64 -8.95
C ALA A 145 -10.55 6.85 -9.34
N CYS A 146 -9.85 6.25 -8.39
CA CYS A 146 -8.68 5.41 -8.64
C CYS A 146 -9.00 3.91 -8.72
N LEU A 147 -10.22 3.49 -8.33
CA LEU A 147 -10.68 2.12 -8.55
C LEU A 147 -10.90 1.90 -10.04
N GLY A 148 -10.54 0.72 -10.51
CA GLY A 148 -10.95 0.28 -11.83
C GLY A 148 -12.44 -0.01 -11.92
N GLU A 149 -12.89 -0.31 -13.12
CA GLU A 149 -14.22 -0.88 -13.34
C GLU A 149 -14.34 -2.16 -12.52
N ALA A 150 -15.46 -2.31 -11.79
CA ALA A 150 -15.75 -3.55 -11.09
C ALA A 150 -15.81 -4.68 -12.11
N ALA A 151 -15.02 -5.71 -11.86
CA ALA A 151 -15.02 -6.92 -12.66
C ALA A 151 -16.35 -7.67 -12.50
#